data_0faacfaf6aab6df475f556e82af540d5
#
_entry.id   0faacfaf6aab6df475f556e82af540d5
#
_cell.length_a   1.000
_cell.length_b   1.000
_cell.length_c   1.000
_cell.angle_alpha   90.00
_cell.angle_beta   90.00
_cell.angle_gamma   90.00
#
_symmetry.space_group_name_H-M   'P 1'
#
loop_
_entity.id
_entity.type
_entity.pdbx_description
1 polymer ?
#
loop_
_entity_poly.entity_id
_entity_poly.type
_entity_poly.pdbx_seq_one_letter_code
_entity_poly.pdbx_strand_id
1 'polypeptide(L)'
;MNKIKWIFFDIGSTLVDESVAFRKRVEKTVANTNVSYDDFYNKMVEISKHNQKGYHKALEYYGLTMAPWNSDDEFVYPEAEECLRKLSKKYKIGIIANQVFGSEERLEKIGLLKYINLVVASAEEGVAKPDLRIFEIALSKADCKAEESVMVGDRLDNDIVPANKIGMKTVWIKQGLGGFAMPKSDDERPDYTISNLRGLEDILGV
;
A
#
# COMPACT_ATOMS: atom_id res chain seq x y z
N MET A 1 19.38 12.08 1.73
CA MET A 1 18.71 11.21 2.71
C MET A 1 19.48 10.92 4.01
N ASN A 2 20.46 11.74 4.39
CA ASN A 2 21.35 11.47 5.55
C ASN A 2 20.67 11.47 6.95
N LYS A 3 19.37 11.78 7.05
CA LYS A 3 18.66 11.82 8.33
C LYS A 3 17.62 10.70 8.50
N ILE A 4 17.37 9.90 7.47
CA ILE A 4 16.33 8.86 7.52
C ILE A 4 16.78 7.73 8.46
N LYS A 5 15.88 7.36 9.37
CA LYS A 5 16.03 6.29 10.36
C LYS A 5 15.05 5.16 10.12
N TRP A 6 13.82 5.50 9.67
CA TRP A 6 12.72 4.57 9.49
C TRP A 6 12.19 4.59 8.06
N ILE A 7 11.82 3.41 7.58
CA ILE A 7 11.08 3.24 6.33
C ILE A 7 9.81 2.48 6.67
N PHE A 8 8.66 3.13 6.44
CA PHE A 8 7.35 2.53 6.62
C PHE A 8 6.79 2.08 5.28
N PHE A 9 6.22 0.90 5.24
CA PHE A 9 5.59 0.33 4.05
C PHE A 9 4.11 0.11 4.27
N ASP A 10 3.31 0.29 3.21
CA ASP A 10 2.05 -0.40 3.07
C ASP A 10 2.29 -1.89 2.75
N ILE A 11 1.24 -2.73 2.84
CA ILE A 11 1.33 -4.17 2.56
C ILE A 11 0.80 -4.48 1.17
N GLY A 12 -0.51 -4.27 0.95
CA GLY A 12 -1.19 -4.65 -0.29
C GLY A 12 -0.69 -3.85 -1.48
N SER A 13 -0.46 -4.50 -2.61
CA SER A 13 0.09 -3.87 -3.82
C SER A 13 1.39 -3.08 -3.61
N THR A 14 2.05 -3.26 -2.45
CA THR A 14 3.36 -2.66 -2.12
C THR A 14 4.40 -3.74 -1.82
N LEU A 15 4.18 -4.58 -0.81
CA LEU A 15 5.00 -5.76 -0.49
C LEU A 15 4.37 -7.06 -1.01
N VAL A 16 3.06 -7.06 -1.18
CA VAL A 16 2.24 -8.20 -1.56
C VAL A 16 1.51 -7.92 -2.87
N ASP A 17 1.68 -8.80 -3.85
CA ASP A 17 0.95 -8.79 -5.11
C ASP A 17 -0.46 -9.34 -4.90
N GLU A 18 -1.44 -8.51 -5.07
CA GLU A 18 -2.87 -8.79 -4.95
C GLU A 18 -3.55 -9.04 -6.31
N SER A 19 -2.79 -9.08 -7.41
CA SER A 19 -3.35 -9.11 -8.78
C SER A 19 -4.22 -10.34 -9.04
N VAL A 20 -3.82 -11.51 -8.54
CA VAL A 20 -4.59 -12.76 -8.67
C VAL A 20 -5.86 -12.71 -7.81
N ALA A 21 -5.75 -12.24 -6.57
CA ALA A 21 -6.89 -12.08 -5.67
C ALA A 21 -7.92 -11.09 -6.24
N PHE A 22 -7.46 -9.95 -6.77
CA PHE A 22 -8.32 -8.97 -7.45
C PHE A 22 -9.00 -9.56 -8.68
N ARG A 23 -8.25 -10.26 -9.55
CA ARG A 23 -8.84 -10.89 -10.73
C ARG A 23 -9.96 -11.84 -10.36
N LYS A 24 -9.70 -12.79 -9.47
CA LYS A 24 -10.70 -13.76 -9.02
C LYS A 24 -11.89 -13.09 -8.34
N ARG A 25 -11.65 -12.01 -7.60
CA ARG A 25 -12.71 -11.23 -6.96
C ARG A 25 -13.61 -10.56 -8.00
N VAL A 26 -13.04 -9.95 -9.05
CA VAL A 26 -13.79 -9.36 -10.16
C VAL A 26 -14.57 -10.43 -10.90
N GLU A 27 -13.95 -11.57 -11.25
CA GLU A 27 -14.64 -12.71 -11.88
C GLU A 27 -15.88 -13.16 -11.09
N LYS A 28 -15.75 -13.30 -9.76
CA LYS A 28 -16.87 -13.63 -8.87
C LYS A 28 -17.92 -12.52 -8.80
N THR A 29 -17.49 -11.25 -8.82
CA THR A 29 -18.39 -10.09 -8.76
C THR A 29 -19.30 -10.01 -9.97
N VAL A 30 -18.77 -10.26 -11.17
CA VAL A 30 -19.54 -10.19 -12.41
C VAL A 30 -20.22 -11.52 -12.80
N ALA A 31 -19.92 -12.60 -12.09
CA ALA A 31 -20.54 -13.89 -12.35
C ALA A 31 -22.08 -13.78 -12.27
N ASN A 32 -22.75 -14.36 -13.27
CA ASN A 32 -24.21 -14.32 -13.41
C ASN A 32 -24.81 -12.89 -13.58
N THR A 33 -24.03 -11.93 -14.07
CA THR A 33 -24.47 -10.58 -14.43
C THR A 33 -24.31 -10.36 -15.94
N ASN A 34 -24.82 -9.23 -16.44
CA ASN A 34 -24.61 -8.80 -17.83
C ASN A 34 -23.35 -7.94 -18.01
N VAL A 35 -22.52 -7.81 -16.97
CA VAL A 35 -21.28 -7.02 -16.99
C VAL A 35 -20.11 -7.97 -17.27
N SER A 36 -19.32 -7.68 -18.31
CA SER A 36 -18.12 -8.47 -18.58
C SER A 36 -17.00 -8.15 -17.56
N TYR A 37 -16.06 -9.09 -17.40
CA TYR A 37 -14.84 -8.83 -16.62
C TYR A 37 -14.11 -7.58 -17.12
N ASP A 38 -13.93 -7.45 -18.44
CA ASP A 38 -13.17 -6.35 -19.04
C ASP A 38 -13.87 -5.00 -18.83
N ASP A 39 -15.19 -4.93 -18.95
CA ASP A 39 -15.94 -3.69 -18.70
C ASP A 39 -15.80 -3.26 -17.23
N PHE A 40 -15.93 -4.20 -16.30
CA PHE A 40 -15.80 -3.91 -14.88
C PHE A 40 -14.36 -3.49 -14.54
N TYR A 41 -13.35 -4.22 -15.03
CA TYR A 41 -11.94 -3.91 -14.80
C TYR A 41 -11.54 -2.55 -15.40
N ASN A 42 -11.95 -2.27 -16.64
CA ASN A 42 -11.68 -0.98 -17.28
C ASN A 42 -12.31 0.18 -16.50
N LYS A 43 -13.52 -0.01 -15.97
CA LYS A 43 -14.15 0.97 -15.08
C LYS A 43 -13.37 1.17 -13.78
N MET A 44 -12.88 0.10 -13.16
CA MET A 44 -12.01 0.21 -11.99
C MET A 44 -10.76 1.03 -12.28
N VAL A 45 -10.09 0.75 -13.42
CA VAL A 45 -8.88 1.49 -13.85
C VAL A 45 -9.20 2.96 -14.12
N GLU A 46 -10.28 3.24 -14.85
CA GLU A 46 -10.73 4.62 -15.13
C GLU A 46 -10.91 5.42 -13.82
N ILE A 47 -11.61 4.84 -12.86
CA ILE A 47 -11.85 5.47 -11.56
C ILE A 47 -10.55 5.65 -10.77
N SER A 48 -9.65 4.65 -10.81
CA SER A 48 -8.37 4.70 -10.10
C SER A 48 -7.43 5.78 -10.64
N LYS A 49 -7.50 6.12 -11.95
CA LYS A 49 -6.79 7.27 -12.53
C LYS A 49 -7.12 8.60 -11.85
N HIS A 50 -8.30 8.68 -11.24
CA HIS A 50 -8.76 9.85 -10.50
C HIS A 50 -8.48 9.78 -8.99
N ASN A 51 -7.57 8.89 -8.57
CA ASN A 51 -7.20 8.68 -7.17
C ASN A 51 -8.42 8.33 -6.30
N GLN A 52 -9.26 7.42 -6.78
CA GLN A 52 -10.45 6.93 -6.09
C GLN A 52 -10.41 5.41 -5.90
N LYS A 53 -11.24 4.89 -5.00
CA LYS A 53 -11.36 3.45 -4.70
C LYS A 53 -12.01 2.71 -5.87
N GLY A 54 -11.21 2.34 -6.89
CA GLY A 54 -11.67 1.82 -8.18
C GLY A 54 -12.68 0.69 -8.05
N TYR A 55 -12.38 -0.36 -7.27
CA TYR A 55 -13.28 -1.49 -7.11
C TYR A 55 -14.64 -1.11 -6.48
N HIS A 56 -14.62 -0.35 -5.37
CA HIS A 56 -15.85 0.05 -4.69
C HIS A 56 -16.73 0.95 -5.56
N LYS A 57 -16.11 1.90 -6.25
CA LYS A 57 -16.84 2.81 -7.15
C LYS A 57 -17.36 2.12 -8.41
N ALA A 58 -16.66 1.10 -8.92
CA ALA A 58 -17.16 0.27 -10.01
C ALA A 58 -18.39 -0.57 -9.56
N LEU A 59 -18.39 -1.09 -8.32
CA LEU A 59 -19.57 -1.75 -7.76
C LEU A 59 -20.78 -0.81 -7.71
N GLU A 60 -20.59 0.43 -7.21
CA GLU A 60 -21.65 1.45 -7.18
C GLU A 60 -22.16 1.75 -8.60
N TYR A 61 -21.26 1.92 -9.57
CA TYR A 61 -21.59 2.25 -10.95
C TYR A 61 -22.46 1.17 -11.62
N TYR A 62 -22.15 -0.12 -11.41
CA TYR A 62 -22.88 -1.23 -12.00
C TYR A 62 -23.99 -1.79 -11.11
N GLY A 63 -24.17 -1.28 -9.89
CA GLY A 63 -25.16 -1.78 -8.94
C GLY A 63 -24.88 -3.22 -8.49
N LEU A 64 -23.60 -3.61 -8.38
CA LEU A 64 -23.19 -4.97 -8.05
C LEU A 64 -22.78 -5.10 -6.58
N THR A 65 -22.89 -6.31 -6.05
CA THR A 65 -22.48 -6.64 -4.70
C THR A 65 -21.02 -7.09 -4.66
N MET A 66 -20.31 -6.69 -3.62
CA MET A 66 -18.92 -7.02 -3.40
C MET A 66 -18.72 -8.52 -3.16
N ALA A 67 -17.92 -9.17 -3.97
CA ALA A 67 -17.49 -10.54 -3.72
C ALA A 67 -16.45 -10.62 -2.58
N PRO A 68 -16.38 -11.75 -1.84
CA PRO A 68 -15.42 -11.94 -0.77
C PRO A 68 -13.98 -11.90 -1.29
N TRP A 69 -13.09 -11.39 -0.44
CA TRP A 69 -11.65 -11.46 -0.65
C TRP A 69 -11.11 -12.83 -0.25
N ASN A 70 -10.11 -13.32 -0.97
CA ASN A 70 -9.40 -14.54 -0.61
C ASN A 70 -7.89 -14.25 -0.53
N SER A 71 -7.36 -14.23 0.69
CA SER A 71 -5.93 -13.95 0.94
C SER A 71 -5.00 -15.09 0.50
N ASP A 72 -5.51 -16.30 0.24
CA ASP A 72 -4.68 -17.38 -0.30
C ASP A 72 -4.27 -17.15 -1.77
N ASP A 73 -4.87 -16.15 -2.42
CA ASP A 73 -4.55 -15.72 -3.78
C ASP A 73 -3.59 -14.51 -3.81
N GLU A 74 -3.00 -14.16 -2.68
CA GLU A 74 -1.99 -13.11 -2.54
C GLU A 74 -0.58 -13.72 -2.54
N PHE A 75 0.38 -13.01 -3.15
CA PHE A 75 1.76 -13.46 -3.24
C PHE A 75 2.71 -12.33 -2.84
N VAL A 76 3.81 -12.65 -2.17
CA VAL A 76 4.88 -11.68 -1.92
C VAL A 76 5.51 -11.29 -3.25
N TYR A 77 5.71 -9.99 -3.51
CA TYR A 77 6.49 -9.58 -4.69
C TYR A 77 7.88 -10.21 -4.66
N PRO A 78 8.38 -10.71 -5.81
CA PRO A 78 9.65 -11.46 -5.86
C PRO A 78 10.86 -10.73 -5.24
N GLU A 79 10.86 -9.40 -5.33
CA GLU A 79 11.93 -8.55 -4.80
C GLU A 79 11.72 -8.09 -3.35
N ALA A 80 10.53 -8.31 -2.74
CA ALA A 80 10.20 -7.72 -1.44
C ALA A 80 11.09 -8.22 -0.31
N GLU A 81 11.33 -9.53 -0.24
CA GLU A 81 12.17 -10.10 0.81
C GLU A 81 13.60 -9.57 0.71
N GLU A 82 14.18 -9.54 -0.49
CA GLU A 82 15.56 -9.05 -0.68
C GLU A 82 15.67 -7.56 -0.38
N CYS A 83 14.70 -6.76 -0.82
CA CYS A 83 14.62 -5.34 -0.53
C CYS A 83 14.60 -5.08 0.99
N LEU A 84 13.67 -5.71 1.72
CA LEU A 84 13.60 -5.56 3.18
C LEU A 84 14.86 -6.04 3.88
N ARG A 85 15.46 -7.15 3.44
CA ARG A 85 16.72 -7.67 3.96
C ARG A 85 17.90 -6.69 3.79
N LYS A 86 17.98 -5.99 2.66
CA LYS A 86 19.01 -4.97 2.42
C LYS A 86 18.76 -3.74 3.28
N LEU A 87 17.52 -3.22 3.24
CA LEU A 87 17.14 -2.01 3.97
C LEU A 87 17.26 -2.16 5.48
N SER A 88 16.90 -3.32 6.06
CA SER A 88 16.96 -3.58 7.50
C SER A 88 18.38 -3.57 8.08
N LYS A 89 19.44 -3.64 7.24
CA LYS A 89 20.82 -3.47 7.69
C LYS A 89 21.18 -2.03 8.06
N LYS A 90 20.43 -1.06 7.52
CA LYS A 90 20.74 0.36 7.66
C LYS A 90 19.61 1.16 8.29
N TYR A 91 18.36 0.73 8.10
CA TYR A 91 17.16 1.41 8.54
C TYR A 91 16.29 0.49 9.41
N LYS A 92 15.49 1.09 10.29
CA LYS A 92 14.37 0.39 10.93
C LYS A 92 13.22 0.31 9.94
N ILE A 93 12.54 -0.84 9.90
CA ILE A 93 11.42 -1.08 8.99
C ILE A 93 10.13 -1.12 9.80
N GLY A 94 9.15 -0.34 9.36
CA GLY A 94 7.80 -0.33 9.92
C GLY A 94 6.75 -0.64 8.87
N ILE A 95 5.57 -1.01 9.35
CA ILE A 95 4.35 -1.15 8.53
C ILE A 95 3.34 -0.11 8.98
N ILE A 96 2.68 0.57 8.03
CA ILE A 96 1.46 1.35 8.24
C ILE A 96 0.44 0.89 7.20
N ALA A 97 -0.54 0.07 7.61
CA ALA A 97 -1.43 -0.58 6.65
C ALA A 97 -2.90 -0.62 7.10
N ASN A 98 -3.82 -0.57 6.14
CA ASN A 98 -5.23 -0.83 6.37
C ASN A 98 -5.48 -2.33 6.28
N GLN A 99 -5.52 -3.02 7.40
CA GLN A 99 -5.62 -4.47 7.50
C GLN A 99 -6.67 -4.89 8.53
N VAL A 100 -7.13 -6.13 8.42
CA VAL A 100 -7.90 -6.82 9.47
C VAL A 100 -6.97 -7.25 10.60
N PHE A 101 -7.52 -7.69 11.72
CA PHE A 101 -6.73 -8.24 12.84
C PHE A 101 -5.82 -9.39 12.39
N GLY A 102 -4.65 -9.53 13.04
CA GLY A 102 -3.68 -10.58 12.75
C GLY A 102 -2.64 -10.18 11.70
N SER A 103 -2.31 -8.90 11.61
CA SER A 103 -1.34 -8.39 10.62
C SER A 103 0.07 -8.92 10.83
N GLU A 104 0.52 -9.11 12.08
CA GLU A 104 1.84 -9.67 12.39
C GLU A 104 1.91 -11.15 12.00
N GLU A 105 0.89 -11.95 12.35
CA GLU A 105 0.80 -13.37 11.99
C GLU A 105 0.78 -13.57 10.47
N ARG A 106 0.10 -12.66 9.74
CA ARG A 106 0.11 -12.68 8.28
C ARG A 106 1.51 -12.41 7.73
N LEU A 107 2.22 -11.40 8.26
CA LEU A 107 3.58 -11.07 7.85
C LEU A 107 4.58 -12.16 8.22
N GLU A 108 4.38 -12.87 9.34
CA GLU A 108 5.17 -14.03 9.72
C GLU A 108 4.96 -15.20 8.75
N LYS A 109 3.70 -15.53 8.44
CA LYS A 109 3.34 -16.60 7.49
C LYS A 109 3.98 -16.41 6.12
N ILE A 110 4.10 -15.17 5.64
CA ILE A 110 4.75 -14.86 4.37
C ILE A 110 6.25 -14.58 4.48
N GLY A 111 6.85 -14.74 5.67
CA GLY A 111 8.29 -14.68 5.92
C GLY A 111 8.91 -13.28 5.95
N LEU A 112 8.10 -12.22 6.02
CA LEU A 112 8.59 -10.84 6.02
C LEU A 112 8.77 -10.24 7.42
N LEU A 113 8.05 -10.75 8.45
CA LEU A 113 8.07 -10.18 9.81
C LEU A 113 9.48 -10.10 10.40
N LYS A 114 10.37 -11.03 10.08
CA LYS A 114 11.78 -11.07 10.55
C LYS A 114 12.61 -9.82 10.21
N TYR A 115 12.17 -9.01 9.23
CA TYR A 115 12.82 -7.76 8.84
C TYR A 115 12.12 -6.53 9.42
N ILE A 116 10.95 -6.69 10.02
CA ILE A 116 10.06 -5.61 10.44
C ILE A 116 10.23 -5.36 11.94
N ASN A 117 10.39 -4.10 12.32
CA ASN A 117 10.59 -3.68 13.72
C ASN A 117 9.30 -3.18 14.38
N LEU A 118 8.30 -2.79 13.57
CA LEU A 118 7.03 -2.22 14.06
C LEU A 118 5.91 -2.48 13.06
N VAL A 119 4.77 -2.96 13.54
CA VAL A 119 3.54 -3.07 12.73
C VAL A 119 2.47 -2.17 13.34
N VAL A 120 1.90 -1.29 12.51
CA VAL A 120 0.78 -0.41 12.85
C VAL A 120 -0.30 -0.66 11.81
N ALA A 121 -1.34 -1.37 12.21
CA ALA A 121 -2.40 -1.76 11.31
C ALA A 121 -3.78 -1.28 11.82
N SER A 122 -4.67 -0.98 10.89
CA SER A 122 -5.89 -0.22 11.17
C SER A 122 -6.85 -0.91 12.14
N ALA A 123 -6.95 -2.25 12.09
CA ALA A 123 -7.85 -2.96 12.99
C ALA A 123 -7.35 -2.93 14.44
N GLU A 124 -6.02 -3.08 14.63
CA GLU A 124 -5.38 -3.06 15.94
C GLU A 124 -5.41 -1.66 16.58
N GLU A 125 -5.26 -0.60 15.76
CA GLU A 125 -5.21 0.78 16.26
C GLU A 125 -6.59 1.47 16.31
N GLY A 126 -7.60 0.87 15.71
CA GLY A 126 -8.95 1.47 15.63
C GLY A 126 -9.02 2.71 14.73
N VAL A 127 -8.02 2.96 13.91
CA VAL A 127 -7.93 4.08 12.98
C VAL A 127 -7.26 3.64 11.68
N ALA A 128 -7.74 4.12 10.53
CA ALA A 128 -7.29 3.68 9.21
C ALA A 128 -6.77 4.84 8.36
N LYS A 129 -5.80 4.58 7.48
CA LYS A 129 -5.42 5.52 6.41
C LYS A 129 -6.65 5.90 5.58
N PRO A 130 -6.84 7.15 5.19
CA PRO A 130 -5.88 8.27 5.22
C PRO A 130 -5.92 9.17 6.48
N ASP A 131 -6.51 8.73 7.58
CA ASP A 131 -6.51 9.50 8.83
C ASP A 131 -5.06 9.68 9.33
N LEU A 132 -4.65 10.92 9.60
CA LEU A 132 -3.28 11.25 10.00
C LEU A 132 -2.89 10.56 11.31
N ARG A 133 -3.87 10.26 12.18
CA ARG A 133 -3.63 9.63 13.48
C ARG A 133 -2.91 8.29 13.38
N ILE A 134 -3.14 7.48 12.32
CA ILE A 134 -2.43 6.20 12.19
C ILE A 134 -0.93 6.41 11.94
N PHE A 135 -0.57 7.46 11.20
CA PHE A 135 0.83 7.84 10.97
C PHE A 135 1.46 8.43 12.23
N GLU A 136 0.74 9.26 12.97
CA GLU A 136 1.18 9.82 14.26
C GLU A 136 1.43 8.70 15.30
N ILE A 137 0.55 7.70 15.37
CA ILE A 137 0.73 6.50 16.20
C ILE A 137 2.01 5.76 15.79
N ALA A 138 2.23 5.56 14.49
CA ALA A 138 3.44 4.89 14.00
C ALA A 138 4.72 5.65 14.36
N LEU A 139 4.74 6.96 14.16
CA LEU A 139 5.89 7.81 14.52
C LEU A 139 6.14 7.83 16.01
N SER A 140 5.08 7.90 16.83
CA SER A 140 5.17 7.85 18.29
C SER A 140 5.74 6.51 18.79
N LYS A 141 5.20 5.39 18.30
CA LYS A 141 5.70 4.04 18.65
C LYS A 141 7.15 3.80 18.18
N ALA A 142 7.53 4.42 17.05
CA ALA A 142 8.88 4.35 16.51
C ALA A 142 9.90 5.26 17.20
N ASP A 143 9.45 6.15 18.08
CA ASP A 143 10.24 7.26 18.64
C ASP A 143 11.01 8.01 17.50
N CYS A 144 10.25 8.42 16.49
CA CYS A 144 10.80 8.96 15.25
C CYS A 144 10.05 10.22 14.82
N LYS A 145 10.79 11.21 14.31
CA LYS A 145 10.19 12.39 13.69
C LYS A 145 9.79 12.09 12.25
N ALA A 146 8.76 12.79 11.75
CA ALA A 146 8.29 12.63 10.40
C ALA A 146 9.43 12.84 9.36
N GLU A 147 10.24 13.89 9.52
CA GLU A 147 11.37 14.20 8.64
C GLU A 147 12.52 13.16 8.67
N GLU A 148 12.49 12.23 9.61
CA GLU A 148 13.44 11.12 9.74
C GLU A 148 12.89 9.81 9.18
N SER A 149 11.73 9.86 8.54
CA SER A 149 11.03 8.68 8.04
C SER A 149 10.61 8.81 6.57
N VAL A 150 10.42 7.67 5.94
CA VAL A 150 9.90 7.51 4.58
C VAL A 150 8.63 6.67 4.63
N MET A 151 7.57 7.06 3.93
CA MET A 151 6.41 6.22 3.63
C MET A 151 6.51 5.69 2.20
N VAL A 152 6.40 4.39 2.03
CA VAL A 152 6.35 3.70 0.74
C VAL A 152 4.98 3.05 0.58
N GLY A 153 4.25 3.41 -0.47
CA GLY A 153 2.92 2.85 -0.73
C GLY A 153 2.47 3.04 -2.17
N ASP A 154 1.46 2.29 -2.57
CA ASP A 154 0.93 2.31 -3.94
C ASP A 154 -0.17 3.37 -4.15
N ARG A 155 -0.79 3.85 -3.07
CA ARG A 155 -1.96 4.73 -3.16
C ARG A 155 -1.63 6.18 -2.79
N LEU A 156 -1.89 7.10 -3.73
CA LEU A 156 -1.72 8.53 -3.46
C LEU A 156 -2.62 9.02 -2.33
N ASP A 157 -3.91 8.65 -2.32
CA ASP A 157 -4.89 9.10 -1.33
C ASP A 157 -4.65 8.53 0.08
N ASN A 158 -4.18 7.29 0.18
CA ASN A 158 -4.03 6.60 1.47
C ASN A 158 -2.62 6.71 2.06
N ASP A 159 -1.58 6.74 1.21
CA ASP A 159 -0.20 6.63 1.66
C ASP A 159 0.55 7.95 1.49
N ILE A 160 0.47 8.54 0.30
CA ILE A 160 1.33 9.67 -0.08
C ILE A 160 0.81 10.99 0.49
N VAL A 161 -0.46 11.32 0.21
CA VAL A 161 -1.07 12.58 0.68
C VAL A 161 -1.00 12.73 2.21
N PRO A 162 -1.42 11.74 3.03
CA PRO A 162 -1.33 11.90 4.47
C PRO A 162 0.11 11.95 4.98
N ALA A 163 1.04 11.19 4.40
CA ALA A 163 2.45 11.22 4.77
C ALA A 163 3.11 12.56 4.44
N ASN A 164 2.81 13.14 3.26
CA ASN A 164 3.25 14.49 2.89
C ASN A 164 2.76 15.53 3.90
N LYS A 165 1.48 15.46 4.31
CA LYS A 165 0.86 16.42 5.24
C LYS A 165 1.52 16.43 6.62
N ILE A 166 2.04 15.31 7.10
CA ILE A 166 2.74 15.25 8.39
C ILE A 166 4.25 15.44 8.26
N GLY A 167 4.79 15.60 7.03
CA GLY A 167 6.20 15.89 6.78
C GLY A 167 7.12 14.68 6.65
N MET A 168 6.58 13.47 6.42
CA MET A 168 7.37 12.31 6.03
C MET A 168 7.90 12.50 4.59
N LYS A 169 9.01 11.84 4.26
CA LYS A 169 9.38 11.61 2.87
C LYS A 169 8.49 10.54 2.25
N THR A 170 8.23 10.65 0.95
CA THR A 170 7.27 9.76 0.29
C THR A 170 7.85 9.11 -0.96
N VAL A 171 7.57 7.82 -1.11
CA VAL A 171 7.89 7.03 -2.30
C VAL A 171 6.61 6.35 -2.77
N TRP A 172 6.12 6.78 -3.93
CA TRP A 172 4.99 6.14 -4.58
C TRP A 172 5.47 4.99 -5.46
N ILE A 173 5.01 3.77 -5.15
CA ILE A 173 5.25 2.60 -5.98
C ILE A 173 4.06 2.38 -6.93
N LYS A 174 4.33 2.35 -8.23
CA LYS A 174 3.29 2.23 -9.26
C LYS A 174 2.91 0.76 -9.49
N GLN A 175 2.26 0.18 -8.50
CA GLN A 175 1.75 -1.19 -8.51
C GLN A 175 0.23 -1.21 -8.26
N GLY A 176 -0.41 -2.34 -8.54
CA GLY A 176 -1.84 -2.51 -8.34
C GLY A 176 -2.71 -1.45 -9.01
N LEU A 177 -3.91 -1.24 -8.50
CA LEU A 177 -4.83 -0.21 -9.01
C LEU A 177 -4.35 1.22 -8.67
N GLY A 178 -3.66 1.40 -7.56
CA GLY A 178 -3.09 2.68 -7.16
C GLY A 178 -2.05 3.20 -8.14
N GLY A 179 -1.33 2.30 -8.80
CA GLY A 179 -0.33 2.64 -9.81
C GLY A 179 -0.86 3.34 -11.07
N PHE A 180 -2.18 3.28 -11.32
CA PHE A 180 -2.83 4.02 -12.42
C PHE A 180 -3.17 5.47 -12.07
N ALA A 181 -3.07 5.87 -10.82
CA ALA A 181 -3.41 7.22 -10.38
C ALA A 181 -2.57 8.29 -11.10
N MET A 182 -3.19 9.46 -11.29
CA MET A 182 -2.54 10.63 -11.86
C MET A 182 -2.58 11.76 -10.84
N PRO A 183 -1.44 12.18 -10.26
CA PRO A 183 -1.39 13.30 -9.33
C PRO A 183 -1.96 14.57 -9.95
N LYS A 184 -2.87 15.27 -9.24
CA LYS A 184 -3.56 16.47 -9.71
C LYS A 184 -3.20 17.72 -8.93
N SER A 185 -2.63 17.56 -7.74
CA SER A 185 -2.24 18.63 -6.85
C SER A 185 -0.83 18.41 -6.32
N ASP A 186 -0.23 19.45 -5.74
CA ASP A 186 1.08 19.33 -5.13
C ASP A 186 1.08 18.37 -3.93
N ASP A 187 -0.03 18.31 -3.17
CA ASP A 187 -0.19 17.36 -2.05
C ASP A 187 -0.14 15.89 -2.49
N GLU A 188 -0.56 15.61 -3.73
CA GLU A 188 -0.55 14.27 -4.32
C GLU A 188 0.82 13.89 -4.93
N ARG A 189 1.77 14.83 -5.01
CA ARG A 189 3.09 14.56 -5.57
C ARG A 189 3.97 13.86 -4.55
N PRO A 190 4.48 12.65 -4.84
CA PRO A 190 5.49 12.00 -4.01
C PRO A 190 6.85 12.68 -4.18
N ASP A 191 7.74 12.55 -3.19
CA ASP A 191 9.16 12.94 -3.38
C ASP A 191 9.83 12.07 -4.45
N TYR A 192 9.47 10.78 -4.50
CA TYR A 192 10.00 9.81 -5.47
C TYR A 192 8.91 8.90 -6.00
N THR A 193 9.10 8.42 -7.24
CA THR A 193 8.22 7.43 -7.88
C THR A 193 9.07 6.27 -8.38
N ILE A 194 8.62 5.05 -8.07
CA ILE A 194 9.27 3.82 -8.51
C ILE A 194 8.26 2.87 -9.15
N SER A 195 8.72 1.96 -10.01
CA SER A 195 7.88 0.94 -10.63
C SER A 195 7.88 -0.40 -9.90
N ASN A 196 8.88 -0.64 -9.06
CA ASN A 196 9.01 -1.82 -8.21
C ASN A 196 9.97 -1.51 -7.04
N LEU A 197 10.06 -2.43 -6.07
CA LEU A 197 10.84 -2.22 -4.85
C LEU A 197 12.37 -2.09 -5.07
N ARG A 198 12.92 -2.55 -6.20
CA ARG A 198 14.36 -2.36 -6.52
C ARG A 198 14.72 -0.88 -6.63
N GLY A 199 13.78 -0.05 -7.09
CA GLY A 199 14.00 1.40 -7.16
C GLY A 199 14.30 2.07 -5.80
N LEU A 200 13.98 1.42 -4.68
CA LEU A 200 14.36 1.91 -3.35
C LEU A 200 15.86 1.83 -3.08
N GLU A 201 16.54 0.85 -3.67
CA GLU A 201 17.99 0.66 -3.50
C GLU A 201 18.75 1.89 -4.01
N ASP A 202 18.36 2.40 -5.19
CA ASP A 202 18.97 3.59 -5.79
C ASP A 202 18.68 4.85 -4.96
N ILE A 203 17.43 4.99 -4.48
CA ILE A 203 16.99 6.17 -3.72
C ILE A 203 17.65 6.23 -2.34
N LEU A 204 17.83 5.09 -1.68
CA LEU A 204 18.30 4.98 -0.29
C LEU A 204 19.78 4.65 -0.17
N GLY A 205 20.44 4.30 -1.27
CA GLY A 205 21.89 4.00 -1.31
C GLY A 205 22.25 2.73 -0.55
N VAL A 206 21.58 1.62 -0.86
CA VAL A 206 21.77 0.30 -0.23
C VAL A 206 22.01 -0.78 -1.26
#